data_e90be5c8fbc1b51d3fb9f59f8c149366
#
_entry.id   e90be5c8fbc1b51d3fb9f59f8c149366
#
_cell.length_a   1.000
_cell.length_b   1.000
_cell.length_c   1.000
_cell.angle_alpha   90.00
_cell.angle_beta   90.00
_cell.angle_gamma   90.00
#
_symmetry.space_group_name_H-M   'P 1'
#
loop_
_entity.id
_entity.type
_entity.pdbx_description
1 polymer ?
#
loop_
_entity_poly.entity_id
_entity_poly.type
_entity_poly.pdbx_seq_one_letter_code
_entity_poly.pdbx_strand_id
1 'polypeptide(L)'
;MELKNKLEKNFLKFPFELFDAIFSQKSFIDIERLNVHDRESGLSFIKNYGYDVTDPEIAETVASILSEAKTFIQSYLLEDPEGKTETLVIPPDILCNDDIVSLLIMASEREKTLEQAWACAILRVAHTITHVENDLAKSFMPGIRNQIYKRFSAHLNGNSAGGYFLGTGDDAIRLKLFEIKNDKSRDSLILKLLHKKENVTADIFDRVGVRIVTYSKLDIILVLRYFATNHVISFANIKPSRTKNNVVNIPRFIEGVEELKSYDLSSWSQDDVAEFLERYLEIPPEEKAEITKRNIEETNLYSSTSYSSIQLTSRLLITMEDPINPAKPIYRFFFPFEVQILDEESFTESRSGRANHEEYKKNQTIAARKRVLTNVIRYMRQHPWEREVANEK
;
A
#
# COMPACT_ATOMS: atom_id res chain seq x y z
N MET A 1 9.24 20.37 49.70
CA MET A 1 7.91 19.93 49.25
C MET A 1 7.66 20.37 47.81
N GLU A 2 7.94 21.60 47.42
CA GLU A 2 7.77 22.15 46.09
C GLU A 2 8.54 21.46 44.96
N LEU A 3 9.83 21.13 45.18
CA LEU A 3 10.67 20.41 44.22
C LEU A 3 10.16 18.99 43.96
N LYS A 4 9.71 18.30 45.02
CA LYS A 4 9.14 16.93 44.89
C LYS A 4 7.84 16.96 44.07
N ASN A 5 6.95 17.91 44.34
CA ASN A 5 5.73 18.11 43.58
C ASN A 5 6.02 18.47 42.11
N LYS A 6 7.04 19.28 41.87
CA LYS A 6 7.44 19.66 40.50
C LYS A 6 8.07 18.47 39.75
N LEU A 7 8.86 17.63 40.44
CA LEU A 7 9.41 16.38 39.88
C LEU A 7 8.29 15.37 39.61
N GLU A 8 7.35 15.18 40.54
CA GLU A 8 6.21 14.29 40.36
C GLU A 8 5.33 14.74 39.18
N LYS A 9 5.04 16.04 39.08
CA LYS A 9 4.20 16.59 37.99
C LYS A 9 4.88 16.53 36.62
N ASN A 10 6.18 16.80 36.54
CA ASN A 10 6.87 16.97 35.27
C ASN A 10 7.59 15.72 34.78
N PHE A 11 7.93 14.76 35.67
CA PHE A 11 8.75 13.63 35.31
C PHE A 11 8.18 12.27 35.71
N LEU A 12 7.59 12.12 36.91
CA LEU A 12 7.10 10.81 37.37
C LEU A 12 5.74 10.43 36.74
N LYS A 13 4.98 11.43 36.25
CA LYS A 13 3.73 11.23 35.51
C LYS A 13 3.87 11.48 34.02
N PHE A 14 5.10 11.48 33.51
CA PHE A 14 5.36 11.74 32.11
C PHE A 14 4.86 10.57 31.26
N PRO A 15 4.04 10.84 30.21
CA PRO A 15 3.43 9.78 29.40
C PRO A 15 4.44 9.30 28.34
N PHE A 16 5.47 8.54 28.77
CA PHE A 16 6.55 8.10 27.90
C PHE A 16 6.05 7.33 26.67
N GLU A 17 4.96 6.60 26.81
CA GLU A 17 4.37 5.81 25.70
C GLU A 17 3.99 6.67 24.49
N LEU A 18 3.55 7.92 24.73
CA LEU A 18 3.21 8.83 23.62
C LEU A 18 4.43 9.29 22.82
N PHE A 19 5.61 9.22 23.43
CA PHE A 19 6.85 9.60 22.76
C PHE A 19 7.51 8.43 22.02
N ASP A 20 6.95 7.23 22.09
CA ASP A 20 7.43 6.07 21.34
C ASP A 20 7.45 6.32 19.82
N ALA A 21 6.55 7.14 19.30
CA ALA A 21 6.60 7.56 17.91
C ALA A 21 7.89 8.32 17.56
N ILE A 22 8.42 9.10 18.51
CA ILE A 22 9.64 9.91 18.33
C ILE A 22 10.88 9.10 18.67
N PHE A 23 10.91 8.46 19.85
CA PHE A 23 12.12 7.80 20.36
C PHE A 23 12.33 6.40 19.81
N SER A 24 11.25 5.66 19.56
CA SER A 24 11.29 4.27 19.10
C SER A 24 10.80 4.09 17.68
N GLN A 25 10.45 5.18 16.99
CA GLN A 25 9.89 5.17 15.64
C GLN A 25 8.69 4.22 15.47
N LYS A 26 7.90 4.04 16.53
CA LYS A 26 6.66 3.28 16.47
C LYS A 26 5.58 4.12 15.78
N SER A 27 4.74 3.45 15.02
CA SER A 27 3.55 4.08 14.48
C SER A 27 2.60 4.47 15.60
N PHE A 28 1.87 5.58 15.44
CA PHE A 28 0.86 6.01 16.41
C PHE A 28 -0.20 4.93 16.68
N ILE A 29 -0.58 4.15 15.66
CA ILE A 29 -1.54 3.06 15.84
C ILE A 29 -0.98 1.85 16.62
N ASP A 30 0.32 1.80 16.88
CA ASP A 30 0.94 0.76 17.70
C ASP A 30 1.02 1.14 19.19
N ILE A 31 0.66 2.37 19.52
CA ILE A 31 0.58 2.85 20.91
C ILE A 31 -0.52 2.07 21.63
N GLU A 32 -0.19 1.51 22.80
CA GLU A 32 -1.11 0.66 23.55
C GLU A 32 -2.19 1.45 24.29
N ARG A 33 -1.93 2.71 24.63
CA ARG A 33 -2.80 3.56 25.43
C ARG A 33 -2.62 5.03 25.09
N LEU A 34 -3.71 5.79 25.06
CA LEU A 34 -3.69 7.24 24.96
C LEU A 34 -3.55 7.90 26.35
N ASN A 35 -3.58 9.23 26.40
CA ASN A 35 -3.46 10.01 27.64
C ASN A 35 -4.54 11.10 27.70
N VAL A 36 -5.81 10.68 27.64
CA VAL A 36 -7.01 11.52 27.70
C VAL A 36 -7.80 11.09 28.94
N HIS A 37 -8.00 11.97 29.90
CA HIS A 37 -8.52 11.57 31.21
C HIS A 37 -9.93 12.10 31.53
N ASP A 38 -10.38 13.11 30.81
CA ASP A 38 -11.68 13.74 31.00
C ASP A 38 -12.21 14.30 29.68
N ARG A 39 -13.45 14.79 29.71
CA ARG A 39 -14.12 15.32 28.51
C ARG A 39 -13.43 16.58 27.95
N GLU A 40 -12.89 17.43 28.80
CA GLU A 40 -12.21 18.65 28.37
C GLU A 40 -10.91 18.34 27.61
N SER A 41 -10.09 17.46 28.16
CA SER A 41 -8.88 16.98 27.48
C SER A 41 -9.20 16.18 26.21
N GLY A 42 -10.32 15.45 26.17
CA GLY A 42 -10.78 14.76 24.97
C GLY A 42 -11.22 15.69 23.86
N LEU A 43 -12.00 16.72 24.18
CA LEU A 43 -12.39 17.77 23.22
C LEU A 43 -11.16 18.51 22.70
N SER A 44 -10.21 18.84 23.59
CA SER A 44 -8.96 19.48 23.20
C SER A 44 -8.12 18.57 22.30
N PHE A 45 -8.03 17.27 22.59
CA PHE A 45 -7.30 16.29 21.78
C PHE A 45 -7.86 16.21 20.36
N ILE A 46 -9.18 15.99 20.22
CA ILE A 46 -9.80 15.82 18.91
C ILE A 46 -9.80 17.11 18.09
N LYS A 47 -9.92 18.27 18.74
CA LYS A 47 -9.77 19.57 18.09
C LYS A 47 -8.36 19.79 17.56
N ASN A 48 -7.33 19.47 18.35
CA ASN A 48 -5.93 19.55 17.91
C ASN A 48 -5.59 18.50 16.84
N TYR A 49 -6.30 17.38 16.82
CA TYR A 49 -6.21 16.37 15.75
C TYR A 49 -6.81 16.89 14.43
N GLY A 50 -7.71 17.89 14.47
CA GLY A 50 -8.27 18.54 13.29
C GLY A 50 -9.80 18.57 13.23
N TYR A 51 -10.51 18.03 14.23
CA TYR A 51 -11.98 17.97 14.27
C TYR A 51 -12.55 18.69 15.48
N ASP A 52 -13.18 19.83 15.25
CA ASP A 52 -13.92 20.54 16.32
C ASP A 52 -15.34 19.96 16.44
N VAL A 53 -15.47 18.90 17.24
CA VAL A 53 -16.75 18.19 17.45
C VAL A 53 -17.77 18.99 18.26
N THR A 54 -17.49 20.25 18.61
CA THR A 54 -18.52 21.20 19.12
C THR A 54 -19.37 21.76 17.98
N ASP A 55 -18.88 21.64 16.72
CA ASP A 55 -19.65 21.89 15.50
C ASP A 55 -20.46 20.63 15.16
N PRO A 56 -21.80 20.72 15.01
CA PRO A 56 -22.66 19.58 14.74
C PRO A 56 -22.32 18.83 13.43
N GLU A 57 -21.93 19.52 12.36
CA GLU A 57 -21.57 18.90 11.06
C GLU A 57 -20.28 18.10 11.18
N ILE A 58 -19.32 18.63 11.93
CA ILE A 58 -18.05 17.93 12.20
C ILE A 58 -18.30 16.74 13.13
N ALA A 59 -19.16 16.88 14.13
CA ALA A 59 -19.53 15.80 15.03
C ALA A 59 -20.19 14.63 14.27
N GLU A 60 -21.10 14.92 13.34
CA GLU A 60 -21.73 13.90 12.47
C GLU A 60 -20.70 13.20 11.57
N THR A 61 -19.76 13.96 11.01
CA THR A 61 -18.65 13.40 10.22
C THR A 61 -17.81 12.44 11.04
N VAL A 62 -17.44 12.79 12.26
CA VAL A 62 -16.66 11.93 13.16
C VAL A 62 -17.44 10.69 13.57
N ALA A 63 -18.73 10.83 13.89
CA ALA A 63 -19.61 9.70 14.20
C ALA A 63 -19.71 8.73 13.02
N SER A 64 -19.81 9.24 11.79
CA SER A 64 -19.80 8.42 10.56
C SER A 64 -18.48 7.65 10.41
N ILE A 65 -17.33 8.27 10.66
CA ILE A 65 -16.02 7.61 10.62
C ILE A 65 -15.94 6.50 11.68
N LEU A 66 -16.47 6.72 12.87
CA LEU A 66 -16.50 5.70 13.94
C LEU A 66 -17.40 4.52 13.56
N SER A 67 -18.58 4.79 13.04
CA SER A 67 -19.51 3.76 12.56
C SER A 67 -18.87 2.93 11.46
N GLU A 68 -18.20 3.57 10.52
CA GLU A 68 -17.47 2.88 9.45
C GLU A 68 -16.31 2.06 9.99
N ALA A 69 -15.55 2.55 10.96
CA ALA A 69 -14.46 1.81 11.57
C ALA A 69 -14.95 0.51 12.24
N LYS A 70 -16.09 0.56 12.92
CA LYS A 70 -16.74 -0.62 13.50
C LYS A 70 -17.20 -1.60 12.42
N THR A 71 -17.88 -1.12 11.38
CA THR A 71 -18.31 -1.93 10.24
C THR A 71 -17.12 -2.58 9.53
N PHE A 72 -16.02 -1.84 9.35
CA PHE A 72 -14.79 -2.37 8.76
C PHE A 72 -14.18 -3.50 9.60
N ILE A 73 -14.11 -3.32 10.92
CA ILE A 73 -13.66 -4.37 11.85
C ILE A 73 -14.54 -5.60 11.73
N GLN A 74 -15.87 -5.43 11.74
CA GLN A 74 -16.83 -6.52 11.62
C GLN A 74 -16.67 -7.29 10.30
N SER A 75 -16.45 -6.59 9.20
CA SER A 75 -16.38 -7.19 7.86
C SER A 75 -15.06 -7.89 7.57
N TYR A 76 -13.95 -7.44 8.17
CA TYR A 76 -12.62 -7.90 7.75
C TYR A 76 -11.72 -8.43 8.86
N LEU A 77 -11.95 -8.07 10.13
CA LEU A 77 -10.98 -8.33 11.19
C LEU A 77 -11.47 -9.25 12.32
N LEU A 78 -12.78 -9.51 12.46
CA LEU A 78 -13.29 -10.35 13.55
C LEU A 78 -12.92 -11.81 13.36
N GLU A 79 -13.05 -12.31 12.13
CA GLU A 79 -12.69 -13.68 11.81
C GLU A 79 -11.17 -13.84 11.69
N ASP A 80 -10.68 -15.00 12.12
CA ASP A 80 -9.29 -15.36 11.86
C ASP A 80 -9.19 -16.09 10.52
N PRO A 81 -8.52 -15.47 9.50
CA PRO A 81 -8.41 -16.11 8.20
C PRO A 81 -7.65 -17.45 8.20
N GLU A 82 -6.92 -17.75 9.29
CA GLU A 82 -6.23 -19.03 9.46
C GLU A 82 -7.05 -20.04 10.25
N GLY A 83 -8.18 -19.63 10.85
CA GLY A 83 -9.02 -20.48 11.68
C GLY A 83 -8.35 -20.95 12.99
N LYS A 84 -7.25 -20.30 13.40
CA LYS A 84 -6.49 -20.67 14.60
C LYS A 84 -7.07 -20.07 15.89
N THR A 85 -7.90 -19.07 15.75
CA THR A 85 -8.56 -18.37 16.86
C THR A 85 -10.04 -18.24 16.58
N GLU A 86 -10.83 -18.17 17.63
CA GLU A 86 -12.28 -17.96 17.53
C GLU A 86 -12.60 -16.58 16.93
N THR A 87 -13.80 -16.45 16.38
CA THR A 87 -14.35 -15.17 15.91
C THR A 87 -14.53 -14.25 17.11
N LEU A 88 -14.03 -13.03 16.99
CA LEU A 88 -14.16 -12.00 18.01
C LEU A 88 -15.51 -11.27 17.87
N VAL A 89 -16.02 -10.75 18.95
CA VAL A 89 -17.27 -9.97 18.98
C VAL A 89 -17.00 -8.62 19.63
N ILE A 90 -17.47 -7.53 19.00
CA ILE A 90 -17.44 -6.20 19.62
C ILE A 90 -18.55 -6.14 20.66
N PRO A 91 -18.26 -5.79 21.93
CA PRO A 91 -19.31 -5.66 22.96
C PRO A 91 -20.37 -4.65 22.53
N PRO A 92 -21.68 -4.91 22.80
CA PRO A 92 -22.78 -4.03 22.38
C PRO A 92 -22.63 -2.58 22.84
N ASP A 93 -22.15 -2.37 24.07
CA ASP A 93 -21.95 -1.04 24.63
C ASP A 93 -20.88 -0.24 23.87
N ILE A 94 -19.85 -0.91 23.35
CA ILE A 94 -18.82 -0.30 22.50
C ILE A 94 -19.34 -0.14 21.07
N LEU A 95 -20.09 -1.10 20.57
CA LEU A 95 -20.66 -1.05 19.23
C LEU A 95 -21.62 0.13 19.07
N CYS A 96 -22.44 0.40 20.09
CA CYS A 96 -23.39 1.51 20.11
C CYS A 96 -22.80 2.86 20.52
N ASN A 97 -21.52 2.93 20.92
CA ASN A 97 -20.88 4.16 21.38
C ASN A 97 -20.30 4.95 20.21
N ASP A 98 -20.96 6.04 19.81
CA ASP A 98 -20.52 6.95 18.74
C ASP A 98 -19.88 8.24 19.27
N ASP A 99 -19.71 8.40 20.60
CA ASP A 99 -18.99 9.52 21.19
C ASP A 99 -17.48 9.29 21.16
N ILE A 100 -16.79 9.99 20.23
CA ILE A 100 -15.33 9.92 20.08
C ILE A 100 -14.61 10.26 21.40
N VAL A 101 -15.12 11.21 22.19
CA VAL A 101 -14.50 11.61 23.46
C VAL A 101 -14.58 10.48 24.48
N SER A 102 -15.72 9.80 24.55
CA SER A 102 -15.88 8.59 25.37
C SER A 102 -14.88 7.51 24.99
N LEU A 103 -14.73 7.22 23.69
CA LEU A 103 -13.76 6.22 23.21
C LEU A 103 -12.31 6.62 23.48
N LEU A 104 -11.97 7.92 23.38
CA LEU A 104 -10.63 8.41 23.72
C LEU A 104 -10.32 8.24 25.22
N ILE A 105 -11.29 8.50 26.10
CA ILE A 105 -11.14 8.29 27.55
C ILE A 105 -10.97 6.81 27.86
N MET A 106 -11.83 5.93 27.30
CA MET A 106 -11.70 4.49 27.45
C MET A 106 -10.34 3.97 26.97
N ALA A 107 -9.87 4.43 25.80
CA ALA A 107 -8.56 4.01 25.26
C ALA A 107 -7.37 4.52 26.11
N SER A 108 -7.63 5.43 27.07
CA SER A 108 -6.63 6.02 27.96
C SER A 108 -6.63 5.39 29.35
N GLU A 109 -7.52 4.46 29.64
CA GLU A 109 -7.58 3.78 30.92
C GLU A 109 -6.28 3.02 31.21
N ARG A 110 -5.87 3.04 32.50
CA ARG A 110 -4.65 2.36 32.95
C ARG A 110 -4.85 0.86 33.10
N GLU A 111 -6.03 0.46 33.52
CA GLU A 111 -6.42 -0.92 33.64
C GLU A 111 -6.66 -1.48 32.23
N LYS A 112 -6.11 -2.65 31.98
CA LYS A 112 -6.29 -3.33 30.68
C LYS A 112 -7.61 -4.08 30.73
N THR A 113 -8.68 -3.38 30.34
CA THR A 113 -10.02 -3.92 30.22
C THR A 113 -10.32 -4.31 28.77
N LEU A 114 -11.39 -5.09 28.57
CA LEU A 114 -11.85 -5.44 27.22
C LEU A 114 -12.33 -4.18 26.47
N GLU A 115 -13.01 -3.29 27.18
CA GLU A 115 -13.50 -2.02 26.65
C GLU A 115 -12.34 -1.12 26.18
N GLN A 116 -11.29 -0.99 27.01
CA GLN A 116 -10.08 -0.26 26.65
C GLN A 116 -9.44 -0.83 25.38
N ALA A 117 -9.35 -2.15 25.28
CA ALA A 117 -8.76 -2.82 24.14
C ALA A 117 -9.57 -2.58 22.86
N TRP A 118 -10.91 -2.64 22.92
CA TRP A 118 -11.78 -2.37 21.78
C TRP A 118 -11.80 -0.89 21.38
N ALA A 119 -11.83 0.03 22.37
CA ALA A 119 -11.73 1.46 22.10
C ALA A 119 -10.45 1.76 21.31
N CYS A 120 -9.30 1.23 21.73
CA CYS A 120 -8.05 1.36 20.98
C CYS A 120 -8.15 0.77 19.55
N ALA A 121 -8.78 -0.38 19.37
CA ALA A 121 -8.93 -1.02 18.08
C ALA A 121 -9.77 -0.17 17.11
N ILE A 122 -10.91 0.35 17.58
CA ILE A 122 -11.78 1.22 16.78
C ILE A 122 -11.06 2.51 16.40
N LEU A 123 -10.39 3.16 17.36
CA LEU A 123 -9.65 4.40 17.11
C LEU A 123 -8.50 4.23 16.10
N ARG A 124 -7.82 3.07 16.10
CA ARG A 124 -6.78 2.74 15.10
C ARG A 124 -7.35 2.69 13.69
N VAL A 125 -8.50 2.04 13.52
CA VAL A 125 -9.16 1.96 12.21
C VAL A 125 -9.73 3.32 11.81
N ALA A 126 -10.39 4.04 12.72
CA ALA A 126 -10.91 5.38 12.49
C ALA A 126 -9.79 6.36 12.07
N HIS A 127 -8.64 6.33 12.73
CA HIS A 127 -7.45 7.11 12.32
C HIS A 127 -7.04 6.81 10.87
N THR A 128 -6.99 5.54 10.49
CA THR A 128 -6.63 5.14 9.13
C THR A 128 -7.68 5.60 8.11
N ILE A 129 -8.97 5.47 8.42
CA ILE A 129 -10.08 5.96 7.60
C ILE A 129 -9.98 7.46 7.41
N THR A 130 -9.72 8.21 8.49
CA THR A 130 -9.51 9.67 8.44
C THR A 130 -8.43 10.07 7.43
N HIS A 131 -7.29 9.37 7.42
CA HIS A 131 -6.23 9.61 6.45
C HIS A 131 -6.62 9.29 5.01
N VAL A 132 -7.45 8.27 4.81
CA VAL A 132 -7.97 7.92 3.47
C VAL A 132 -8.98 8.96 2.98
N GLU A 133 -9.86 9.45 3.86
CA GLU A 133 -10.88 10.43 3.51
C GLU A 133 -10.29 11.81 3.21
N ASN A 134 -9.31 12.23 3.98
CA ASN A 134 -8.68 13.55 3.83
C ASN A 134 -7.47 13.55 2.88
N ASP A 135 -7.34 12.52 2.05
CA ASP A 135 -6.32 12.49 1.03
C ASP A 135 -6.67 13.41 -0.14
N LEU A 136 -5.89 14.46 -0.31
CA LEU A 136 -6.06 15.45 -1.39
C LEU A 136 -6.11 14.82 -2.78
N ALA A 137 -5.37 13.76 -3.01
CA ALA A 137 -5.36 13.09 -4.29
C ALA A 137 -6.68 12.38 -4.62
N LYS A 138 -7.52 12.05 -3.64
CA LYS A 138 -8.78 11.33 -3.82
C LYS A 138 -9.70 12.03 -4.84
N SER A 139 -9.91 13.33 -4.68
CA SER A 139 -10.77 14.14 -5.57
C SER A 139 -10.22 14.27 -6.99
N PHE A 140 -8.90 14.11 -7.15
CA PHE A 140 -8.21 14.28 -8.43
C PHE A 140 -7.90 12.96 -9.14
N MET A 141 -8.17 11.81 -8.52
CA MET A 141 -7.80 10.49 -9.07
C MET A 141 -8.27 10.24 -10.50
N PRO A 142 -9.51 10.58 -10.91
CA PRO A 142 -9.92 10.40 -12.30
C PRO A 142 -9.06 11.20 -13.30
N GLY A 143 -8.75 12.46 -12.97
CA GLY A 143 -7.90 13.32 -13.78
C GLY A 143 -6.43 12.85 -13.82
N ILE A 144 -5.90 12.45 -12.67
CA ILE A 144 -4.55 11.87 -12.55
C ILE A 144 -4.43 10.63 -13.44
N ARG A 145 -5.36 9.71 -13.32
CA ARG A 145 -5.39 8.46 -14.06
C ARG A 145 -5.49 8.69 -15.57
N ASN A 146 -6.33 9.62 -15.98
CA ASN A 146 -6.49 9.99 -17.39
C ASN A 146 -5.18 10.58 -17.96
N GLN A 147 -4.46 11.42 -17.22
CA GLN A 147 -3.18 11.98 -17.68
C GLN A 147 -2.10 10.91 -17.78
N ILE A 148 -2.04 9.97 -16.83
CA ILE A 148 -1.14 8.81 -16.90
C ILE A 148 -1.52 7.94 -18.10
N TYR A 149 -2.82 7.63 -18.30
CA TYR A 149 -3.28 6.85 -19.45
C TYR A 149 -2.89 7.52 -20.77
N LYS A 150 -3.17 8.80 -20.94
CA LYS A 150 -2.81 9.56 -22.16
C LYS A 150 -1.31 9.52 -22.45
N ARG A 151 -0.47 9.54 -21.40
CA ARG A 151 0.98 9.49 -21.54
C ARG A 151 1.45 8.20 -22.22
N PHE A 152 0.87 7.07 -21.85
CA PHE A 152 1.23 5.77 -22.43
C PHE A 152 0.48 5.50 -23.74
N SER A 153 -0.82 5.79 -23.80
CA SER A 153 -1.65 5.52 -24.98
C SER A 153 -1.21 6.29 -26.22
N ALA A 154 -0.54 7.43 -26.06
CA ALA A 154 0.05 8.18 -27.18
C ALA A 154 1.15 7.39 -27.93
N HIS A 155 1.69 6.35 -27.32
CA HIS A 155 2.74 5.49 -27.89
C HIS A 155 2.25 4.09 -28.25
N LEU A 156 0.94 3.82 -27.99
CA LEU A 156 0.35 2.51 -28.26
C LEU A 156 -0.47 2.52 -29.54
N ASN A 157 -0.32 1.47 -30.31
CA ASN A 157 -1.12 1.20 -31.52
C ASN A 157 -1.80 -0.16 -31.39
N GLY A 158 -2.91 -0.34 -32.12
CA GLY A 158 -3.68 -1.58 -32.04
C GLY A 158 -4.80 -1.53 -31.01
N ASN A 159 -5.38 -2.67 -30.75
CA ASN A 159 -6.50 -2.84 -29.80
C ASN A 159 -6.47 -4.24 -29.18
N SER A 160 -7.39 -4.50 -28.26
CA SER A 160 -7.48 -5.78 -27.55
C SER A 160 -7.76 -7.00 -28.45
N ALA A 161 -8.34 -6.81 -29.64
CA ALA A 161 -8.64 -7.90 -30.58
C ALA A 161 -7.46 -8.21 -31.53
N GLY A 162 -6.71 -7.17 -31.95
CA GLY A 162 -5.57 -7.31 -32.88
C GLY A 162 -4.21 -7.35 -32.19
N GLY A 163 -4.15 -7.14 -30.86
CA GLY A 163 -2.94 -6.96 -30.09
C GLY A 163 -2.50 -5.50 -29.98
N TYR A 164 -1.65 -5.24 -29.03
CA TYR A 164 -1.04 -3.93 -28.81
C TYR A 164 0.39 -3.90 -29.35
N PHE A 165 0.79 -2.75 -29.87
CA PHE A 165 2.14 -2.47 -30.32
C PHE A 165 2.62 -1.17 -29.67
N LEU A 166 3.81 -1.20 -29.10
CA LEU A 166 4.49 -0.01 -28.59
C LEU A 166 5.38 0.56 -29.70
N GLY A 167 5.11 1.80 -30.13
CA GLY A 167 5.77 2.40 -31.27
C GLY A 167 5.07 2.09 -32.61
N THR A 168 5.71 2.51 -33.71
CA THR A 168 5.22 2.37 -35.10
C THR A 168 6.31 1.85 -36.01
N GLY A 169 5.94 1.28 -37.15
CA GLY A 169 6.86 0.77 -38.17
C GLY A 169 7.50 -0.56 -37.77
N ASP A 170 8.65 -0.85 -38.38
CA ASP A 170 9.34 -2.15 -38.25
C ASP A 170 9.94 -2.36 -36.84
N ASP A 171 10.19 -1.29 -36.10
CA ASP A 171 10.71 -1.33 -34.73
C ASP A 171 9.59 -1.39 -33.66
N ALA A 172 8.32 -1.55 -34.06
CA ALA A 172 7.20 -1.63 -33.14
C ALA A 172 7.26 -2.91 -32.30
N ILE A 173 7.25 -2.75 -30.98
CA ILE A 173 7.32 -3.87 -30.04
C ILE A 173 5.93 -4.42 -29.82
N ARG A 174 5.71 -5.68 -30.14
CA ARG A 174 4.43 -6.35 -29.91
C ARG A 174 4.25 -6.65 -28.43
N LEU A 175 3.08 -6.29 -27.89
CA LEU A 175 2.73 -6.51 -26.50
C LEU A 175 1.61 -7.55 -26.39
N LYS A 176 1.73 -8.46 -25.44
CA LYS A 176 0.68 -9.40 -25.09
C LYS A 176 -0.49 -8.72 -24.38
N LEU A 177 -0.16 -7.76 -23.50
CA LEU A 177 -1.13 -6.99 -22.72
C LEU A 177 -0.58 -5.61 -22.41
N PHE A 178 -1.46 -4.64 -22.49
CA PHE A 178 -1.30 -3.34 -21.86
C PHE A 178 -2.54 -3.04 -21.02
N GLU A 179 -2.36 -2.75 -19.76
CA GLU A 179 -3.46 -2.35 -18.88
C GLU A 179 -3.04 -1.26 -17.90
N ILE A 180 -3.96 -0.36 -17.61
CA ILE A 180 -3.86 0.50 -16.43
C ILE A 180 -4.78 -0.09 -15.38
N LYS A 181 -4.17 -0.56 -14.29
CA LYS A 181 -4.90 -1.14 -13.16
C LYS A 181 -5.87 -0.11 -12.60
N ASN A 182 -7.07 -0.56 -12.32
CA ASN A 182 -8.05 0.25 -11.63
C ASN A 182 -7.52 0.66 -10.25
N ASP A 183 -8.01 1.79 -9.77
CA ASP A 183 -7.76 2.23 -8.40
C ASP A 183 -8.12 1.10 -7.43
N LYS A 184 -7.31 0.93 -6.40
CA LYS A 184 -7.59 -0.05 -5.37
C LYS A 184 -8.89 0.33 -4.69
N SER A 185 -9.74 -0.66 -4.38
CA SER A 185 -10.92 -0.41 -3.57
C SER A 185 -10.50 0.28 -2.27
N ARG A 186 -11.36 1.14 -1.76
CA ARG A 186 -11.16 1.88 -0.53
C ARG A 186 -10.78 0.96 0.63
N ASP A 187 -11.46 -0.17 0.77
CA ASP A 187 -11.19 -1.16 1.81
C ASP A 187 -9.80 -1.81 1.66
N SER A 188 -9.39 -2.09 0.41
CA SER A 188 -8.03 -2.59 0.14
C SER A 188 -6.95 -1.55 0.48
N LEU A 189 -7.27 -0.27 0.37
CA LEU A 189 -6.39 0.82 0.76
C LEU A 189 -6.28 0.91 2.28
N ILE A 190 -7.40 0.84 2.99
CA ILE A 190 -7.46 0.82 4.46
C ILE A 190 -6.69 -0.39 4.99
N LEU A 191 -6.95 -1.60 4.49
CA LEU A 191 -6.21 -2.81 4.87
C LEU A 191 -4.70 -2.65 4.66
N LYS A 192 -4.31 -2.05 3.54
CA LYS A 192 -2.90 -1.82 3.23
C LYS A 192 -2.23 -0.84 4.19
N LEU A 193 -2.94 0.20 4.60
CA LEU A 193 -2.44 1.17 5.57
C LEU A 193 -2.38 0.58 6.99
N LEU A 194 -3.35 -0.23 7.38
CA LEU A 194 -3.39 -0.84 8.70
C LEU A 194 -2.20 -1.78 8.97
N HIS A 195 -1.63 -2.43 7.96
CA HIS A 195 -0.47 -3.30 8.16
C HIS A 195 0.89 -2.60 7.92
N LYS A 196 0.92 -1.41 7.33
CA LYS A 196 2.15 -0.64 7.13
C LYS A 196 2.54 0.16 8.37
N LYS A 197 3.85 0.36 8.56
CA LYS A 197 4.37 1.15 9.68
C LYS A 197 3.89 2.60 9.59
N GLU A 198 4.03 3.20 8.41
CA GLU A 198 3.50 4.52 8.10
C GLU A 198 2.03 4.39 7.63
N ASN A 199 1.12 5.02 8.36
CA ASN A 199 -0.31 4.96 8.07
C ASN A 199 -0.81 6.11 7.18
N VAL A 200 0.06 6.62 6.31
CA VAL A 200 -0.22 7.79 5.46
C VAL A 200 -0.45 7.36 4.02
N THR A 201 -1.54 7.82 3.42
CA THR A 201 -1.89 7.54 2.01
C THR A 201 -0.83 8.03 1.02
N ALA A 202 -0.10 9.08 1.35
CA ALA A 202 1.00 9.60 0.55
C ALA A 202 2.12 8.59 0.29
N ASP A 203 2.27 7.57 1.17
CA ASP A 203 3.27 6.51 1.03
C ASP A 203 2.79 5.31 0.22
N ILE A 204 1.58 5.39 -0.36
CA ILE A 204 1.07 4.39 -1.29
C ILE A 204 1.33 4.83 -2.72
N PHE A 205 2.46 4.37 -3.27
CA PHE A 205 2.92 4.75 -4.61
C PHE A 205 2.29 3.93 -5.75
N ASP A 206 1.54 2.88 -5.45
CA ASP A 206 0.91 1.95 -6.39
C ASP A 206 -0.61 2.14 -6.50
N ARG A 207 -1.10 3.36 -6.27
CA ARG A 207 -2.51 3.71 -6.47
C ARG A 207 -2.90 3.68 -7.93
N VAL A 208 -2.01 4.13 -8.82
CA VAL A 208 -2.13 3.94 -10.26
C VAL A 208 -0.99 3.03 -10.71
N GLY A 209 -1.35 1.95 -11.37
CA GLY A 209 -0.42 0.96 -11.89
C GLY A 209 -0.58 0.77 -13.39
N VAL A 210 0.52 0.81 -14.12
CA VAL A 210 0.61 0.45 -15.53
C VAL A 210 1.24 -0.94 -15.61
N ARG A 211 0.59 -1.87 -16.31
CA ARG A 211 1.13 -3.21 -16.56
C ARG A 211 1.33 -3.43 -18.03
N ILE A 212 2.51 -3.90 -18.39
CA ILE A 212 2.90 -4.27 -19.74
C ILE A 212 3.37 -5.71 -19.71
N VAL A 213 2.78 -6.53 -20.56
CA VAL A 213 3.19 -7.92 -20.75
C VAL A 213 3.75 -8.06 -22.14
N THR A 214 4.98 -8.52 -22.23
CA THR A 214 5.70 -8.79 -23.47
C THR A 214 5.65 -10.28 -23.80
N TYR A 215 6.07 -10.66 -24.99
CA TYR A 215 6.16 -12.07 -25.38
C TYR A 215 7.44 -12.73 -24.89
N SER A 216 8.54 -11.97 -24.79
CA SER A 216 9.85 -12.47 -24.38
C SER A 216 10.50 -11.55 -23.34
N LYS A 217 11.57 -12.02 -22.70
CA LYS A 217 12.39 -11.21 -21.79
C LYS A 217 13.19 -10.15 -22.54
N LEU A 218 13.59 -10.44 -23.77
CA LEU A 218 14.27 -9.44 -24.63
C LEU A 218 13.35 -8.26 -24.93
N ASP A 219 12.06 -8.51 -25.18
CA ASP A 219 11.09 -7.44 -25.38
C ASP A 219 10.96 -6.53 -24.17
N ILE A 220 11.17 -7.03 -22.93
CA ILE A 220 11.20 -6.18 -21.73
C ILE A 220 12.31 -5.14 -21.87
N ILE A 221 13.49 -5.54 -22.32
CA ILE A 221 14.64 -4.64 -22.55
C ILE A 221 14.31 -3.61 -23.64
N LEU A 222 13.68 -4.07 -24.72
CA LEU A 222 13.26 -3.19 -25.82
C LEU A 222 12.21 -2.16 -25.34
N VAL A 223 11.25 -2.56 -24.52
CA VAL A 223 10.27 -1.65 -23.91
C VAL A 223 10.96 -0.60 -23.04
N LEU A 224 11.94 -0.99 -22.20
CA LEU A 224 12.70 -0.05 -21.39
C LEU A 224 13.51 0.92 -22.25
N ARG A 225 14.15 0.42 -23.31
CA ARG A 225 14.85 1.25 -24.30
C ARG A 225 13.90 2.24 -24.96
N TYR A 226 12.73 1.76 -25.41
CA TYR A 226 11.71 2.61 -26.01
C TYR A 226 11.25 3.72 -25.06
N PHE A 227 11.03 3.40 -23.78
CA PHE A 227 10.65 4.38 -22.77
C PHE A 227 11.72 5.45 -22.56
N ALA A 228 12.99 5.06 -22.57
CA ALA A 228 14.10 5.98 -22.44
C ALA A 228 14.23 6.91 -23.63
N THR A 229 14.25 6.34 -24.85
CA THR A 229 14.49 7.09 -26.10
C THR A 229 13.32 7.98 -26.50
N ASN A 230 12.09 7.55 -26.24
CA ASN A 230 10.87 8.30 -26.56
C ASN A 230 10.32 9.10 -25.36
N HIS A 231 11.07 9.16 -24.27
CA HIS A 231 10.70 9.91 -23.06
C HIS A 231 9.30 9.60 -22.54
N VAL A 232 8.81 8.34 -22.72
CA VAL A 232 7.50 7.91 -22.18
C VAL A 232 7.49 8.03 -20.67
N ILE A 233 8.61 7.68 -20.05
CA ILE A 233 8.87 7.86 -18.61
C ILE A 233 10.09 8.78 -18.46
N SER A 234 10.01 9.76 -17.57
CA SER A 234 11.18 10.54 -17.17
C SER A 234 12.01 9.72 -16.18
N PHE A 235 13.16 9.24 -16.61
CA PHE A 235 14.06 8.45 -15.76
C PHE A 235 14.58 9.25 -14.56
N ALA A 236 14.66 10.58 -14.66
CA ALA A 236 14.99 11.46 -13.55
C ALA A 236 13.92 11.46 -12.43
N ASN A 237 12.70 11.05 -12.76
CA ASN A 237 11.59 10.99 -11.82
C ASN A 237 11.37 9.59 -11.24
N ILE A 238 12.22 8.62 -11.57
CA ILE A 238 12.16 7.26 -10.99
C ILE A 238 12.64 7.32 -9.54
N LYS A 239 11.93 6.59 -8.67
CA LYS A 239 12.30 6.42 -7.26
C LYS A 239 13.16 5.15 -7.10
N PRO A 240 14.50 5.26 -6.91
CA PRO A 240 15.39 4.09 -6.88
C PRO A 240 15.02 3.08 -5.80
N SER A 241 14.65 3.54 -4.58
CA SER A 241 14.25 2.68 -3.46
C SER A 241 12.95 1.89 -3.68
N ARG A 242 12.28 2.11 -4.80
CA ARG A 242 11.03 1.44 -5.19
C ARG A 242 11.13 0.78 -6.57
N THR A 243 12.35 0.56 -7.03
CA THR A 243 12.63 -0.15 -8.29
C THR A 243 13.12 -1.54 -7.97
N LYS A 244 12.56 -2.54 -8.63
CA LYS A 244 12.90 -3.96 -8.46
C LYS A 244 13.01 -4.62 -9.83
N ASN A 245 13.95 -5.54 -9.92
CA ASN A 245 14.10 -6.41 -11.07
C ASN A 245 14.40 -7.83 -10.57
N ASN A 246 13.53 -8.78 -10.88
CA ASN A 246 13.69 -10.17 -10.59
C ASN A 246 13.26 -11.07 -11.78
N VAL A 247 13.29 -10.51 -12.99
CA VAL A 247 12.88 -11.20 -14.23
C VAL A 247 13.99 -11.30 -15.25
N VAL A 248 14.93 -10.33 -15.29
CA VAL A 248 16.04 -10.32 -16.26
C VAL A 248 17.39 -10.12 -15.57
N ASN A 249 18.40 -10.83 -16.06
CA ASN A 249 19.79 -10.69 -15.60
C ASN A 249 20.53 -9.65 -16.43
N ILE A 250 20.55 -8.40 -15.98
CA ILE A 250 21.16 -7.30 -16.71
C ILE A 250 22.69 -7.43 -16.85
N PRO A 251 23.46 -7.80 -15.81
CA PRO A 251 24.90 -8.01 -15.96
C PRO A 251 25.24 -9.02 -17.06
N ARG A 252 24.61 -10.20 -17.03
CA ARG A 252 24.82 -11.22 -18.07
C ARG A 252 24.37 -10.76 -19.45
N PHE A 253 23.25 -10.02 -19.53
CA PHE A 253 22.81 -9.46 -20.81
C PHE A 253 23.86 -8.53 -21.43
N ILE A 254 24.51 -7.69 -20.61
CA ILE A 254 25.60 -6.83 -21.07
C ILE A 254 26.77 -7.68 -21.59
N GLU A 255 27.14 -8.75 -20.89
CA GLU A 255 28.16 -9.70 -21.34
C GLU A 255 27.78 -10.32 -22.70
N GLY A 256 26.52 -10.78 -22.84
CA GLY A 256 26.03 -11.34 -24.10
C GLY A 256 26.05 -10.32 -25.25
N VAL A 257 25.73 -9.04 -25.00
CA VAL A 257 25.83 -7.98 -26.00
C VAL A 257 27.30 -7.73 -26.41
N GLU A 258 28.24 -7.74 -25.47
CA GLU A 258 29.66 -7.59 -25.79
C GLU A 258 30.20 -8.81 -26.56
N GLU A 259 29.78 -10.01 -26.18
CA GLU A 259 30.13 -11.25 -26.91
C GLU A 259 29.59 -11.22 -28.34
N LEU A 260 28.32 -10.82 -28.53
CA LEU A 260 27.67 -10.71 -29.82
C LEU A 260 28.47 -9.83 -30.81
N LYS A 261 29.11 -8.77 -30.32
CA LYS A 261 29.96 -7.88 -31.14
C LYS A 261 31.18 -8.56 -31.71
N SER A 262 31.60 -9.73 -31.16
CA SER A 262 32.75 -10.49 -31.63
C SER A 262 32.43 -11.46 -32.77
N TYR A 263 31.13 -11.68 -33.02
CA TYR A 263 30.68 -12.60 -34.08
C TYR A 263 30.53 -11.88 -35.42
N ASP A 264 30.76 -12.65 -36.53
CA ASP A 264 30.34 -12.24 -37.86
C ASP A 264 28.82 -12.51 -38.00
N LEU A 265 28.04 -11.42 -37.92
CA LEU A 265 26.60 -11.47 -37.98
C LEU A 265 26.02 -11.49 -39.39
N SER A 266 26.85 -11.56 -40.45
CA SER A 266 26.40 -11.46 -41.84
C SER A 266 25.43 -12.61 -42.25
N SER A 267 25.47 -13.74 -41.56
CA SER A 267 24.60 -14.90 -41.79
C SER A 267 23.45 -15.02 -40.76
N TRP A 268 23.41 -14.16 -39.74
CA TRP A 268 22.42 -14.24 -38.67
C TRP A 268 21.13 -13.53 -39.05
N SER A 269 20.03 -14.15 -38.73
CA SER A 269 18.71 -13.50 -38.75
C SER A 269 18.48 -12.71 -37.47
N GLN A 270 17.44 -11.89 -37.46
CA GLN A 270 17.01 -11.20 -36.24
C GLN A 270 16.61 -12.21 -35.13
N ASP A 271 16.01 -13.33 -35.53
CA ASP A 271 15.61 -14.39 -34.59
C ASP A 271 16.83 -15.08 -33.97
N ASP A 272 17.92 -15.28 -34.73
CA ASP A 272 19.17 -15.87 -34.19
C ASP A 272 19.79 -14.96 -33.13
N VAL A 273 19.81 -13.64 -33.38
CA VAL A 273 20.29 -12.62 -32.42
C VAL A 273 19.40 -12.58 -31.19
N ALA A 274 18.08 -12.65 -31.37
CA ALA A 274 17.14 -12.63 -30.27
C ALA A 274 17.30 -13.88 -29.40
N GLU A 275 17.37 -15.06 -29.99
CA GLU A 275 17.58 -16.33 -29.26
C GLU A 275 18.92 -16.35 -28.51
N PHE A 276 19.97 -15.82 -29.13
CA PHE A 276 21.26 -15.67 -28.45
C PHE A 276 21.19 -14.81 -27.22
N LEU A 277 20.62 -13.63 -27.32
CA LEU A 277 20.52 -12.67 -26.21
C LEU A 277 19.55 -13.11 -25.12
N GLU A 278 18.46 -13.83 -25.47
CA GLU A 278 17.47 -14.32 -24.52
C GLU A 278 18.11 -15.23 -23.46
N ARG A 279 19.08 -16.06 -23.86
CA ARG A 279 19.83 -16.95 -22.94
C ARG A 279 20.62 -16.22 -21.85
N TYR A 280 21.05 -14.99 -22.14
CA TYR A 280 21.76 -14.15 -21.17
C TYR A 280 20.83 -13.37 -20.23
N LEU A 281 19.54 -13.31 -20.55
CA LEU A 281 18.54 -12.66 -19.70
C LEU A 281 18.03 -13.56 -18.57
N GLU A 282 18.25 -14.88 -18.65
CA GLU A 282 17.82 -15.82 -17.62
C GLU A 282 18.53 -15.60 -16.30
N ILE A 283 17.76 -15.53 -15.21
CA ILE A 283 18.28 -15.50 -13.84
C ILE A 283 18.38 -16.92 -13.34
N PRO A 284 19.57 -17.40 -12.97
CA PRO A 284 19.74 -18.73 -12.37
C PRO A 284 18.85 -18.90 -11.12
N PRO A 285 18.29 -20.10 -10.88
CA PRO A 285 17.39 -20.33 -9.73
C PRO A 285 17.98 -19.93 -8.38
N GLU A 286 19.28 -20.14 -8.19
CA GLU A 286 20.02 -19.81 -6.97
C GLU A 286 20.04 -18.29 -6.76
N GLU A 287 20.36 -17.52 -7.80
CA GLU A 287 20.38 -16.06 -7.78
C GLU A 287 18.97 -15.48 -7.61
N LYS A 288 17.95 -16.09 -8.24
CA LYS A 288 16.54 -15.72 -8.09
C LYS A 288 16.08 -15.86 -6.63
N ALA A 289 16.53 -16.89 -5.93
CA ALA A 289 16.24 -17.10 -4.53
C ALA A 289 16.86 -16.01 -3.63
N GLU A 290 18.10 -15.60 -3.89
CA GLU A 290 18.79 -14.52 -3.15
C GLU A 290 18.13 -13.15 -3.38
N ILE A 291 17.81 -12.82 -4.64
CA ILE A 291 17.10 -11.58 -5.01
C ILE A 291 15.75 -11.53 -4.29
N THR A 292 15.03 -12.64 -4.28
CA THR A 292 13.74 -12.76 -3.61
C THR A 292 13.87 -12.51 -2.10
N LYS A 293 14.87 -13.15 -1.46
CA LYS A 293 15.13 -12.98 -0.02
C LYS A 293 15.45 -11.53 0.33
N ARG A 294 16.32 -10.87 -0.43
CA ARG A 294 16.66 -9.45 -0.25
C ARG A 294 15.44 -8.54 -0.41
N ASN A 295 14.61 -8.79 -1.42
CA ASN A 295 13.39 -8.02 -1.66
C ASN A 295 12.35 -8.16 -0.53
N ILE A 296 12.26 -9.33 0.11
CA ILE A 296 11.39 -9.57 1.27
C ILE A 296 11.89 -8.79 2.49
N GLU A 297 13.19 -8.82 2.75
CA GLU A 297 13.81 -8.15 3.89
C GLU A 297 13.68 -6.60 3.79
N GLU A 298 13.83 -6.05 2.58
CA GLU A 298 13.88 -4.59 2.40
C GLU A 298 12.51 -3.90 2.24
N THR A 299 11.48 -4.57 1.72
CA THR A 299 10.29 -3.84 1.26
C THR A 299 8.92 -4.46 1.50
N ASN A 300 8.80 -5.77 1.64
CA ASN A 300 7.45 -6.37 1.74
C ASN A 300 7.47 -7.83 2.19
N LEU A 301 7.19 -8.06 3.48
CA LEU A 301 7.06 -9.40 4.09
C LEU A 301 5.98 -10.30 3.45
N TYR A 302 5.13 -9.74 2.58
CA TYR A 302 3.96 -10.43 2.02
C TYR A 302 4.03 -10.60 0.50
N SER A 303 5.10 -10.15 -0.17
CA SER A 303 5.26 -10.39 -1.62
C SER A 303 5.52 -11.88 -1.87
N SER A 304 4.72 -12.46 -2.77
CA SER A 304 4.93 -13.84 -3.20
C SER A 304 6.30 -13.98 -3.87
N THR A 305 6.99 -15.06 -3.55
CA THR A 305 8.31 -15.41 -4.10
C THR A 305 8.27 -15.71 -5.60
N SER A 306 7.08 -15.96 -6.16
CA SER A 306 6.89 -16.39 -7.55
C SER A 306 6.57 -15.24 -8.52
N TYR A 307 6.43 -13.98 -8.05
CA TYR A 307 6.10 -12.87 -8.93
C TYR A 307 7.37 -12.25 -9.53
N SER A 308 7.63 -12.56 -10.82
CA SER A 308 8.77 -12.04 -11.58
C SER A 308 8.36 -10.85 -12.45
N SER A 309 9.03 -9.71 -12.31
CA SER A 309 8.79 -8.49 -13.11
C SER A 309 9.91 -7.47 -12.95
N ILE A 310 10.02 -6.54 -13.88
CA ILE A 310 10.60 -5.23 -13.59
C ILE A 310 9.48 -4.35 -13.05
N GLN A 311 9.68 -3.83 -11.85
CA GLN A 311 8.76 -2.93 -11.18
C GLN A 311 9.48 -1.63 -10.86
N LEU A 312 8.96 -0.51 -11.32
CA LEU A 312 9.50 0.80 -11.03
C LEU A 312 8.39 1.77 -10.63
N THR A 313 8.71 2.69 -9.73
CA THR A 313 7.85 3.83 -9.39
C THR A 313 8.42 5.08 -10.02
N SER A 314 7.64 5.71 -10.89
CA SER A 314 7.96 7.01 -11.48
C SER A 314 6.96 8.07 -11.00
N ARG A 315 7.25 9.34 -11.28
CA ARG A 315 6.36 10.46 -10.97
C ARG A 315 6.03 11.20 -12.24
N LEU A 316 4.75 11.53 -12.42
CA LEU A 316 4.27 12.40 -13.49
C LEU A 316 3.85 13.75 -12.90
N LEU A 317 4.24 14.85 -13.53
CA LEU A 317 3.71 16.17 -13.19
C LEU A 317 2.26 16.24 -13.68
N ILE A 318 1.34 16.21 -12.76
CA ILE A 318 -0.10 16.31 -12.99
C ILE A 318 -0.49 17.78 -12.98
N THR A 319 -1.31 18.17 -13.95
CA THR A 319 -1.89 19.50 -14.01
C THR A 319 -3.41 19.38 -13.87
N MET A 320 -3.98 20.02 -12.86
CA MET A 320 -5.42 20.05 -12.64
C MET A 320 -5.94 21.42 -13.07
N GLU A 321 -6.94 21.39 -13.94
CA GLU A 321 -7.60 22.58 -14.46
C GLU A 321 -8.70 23.04 -13.51
N ASP A 322 -8.93 24.35 -13.47
CA ASP A 322 -10.08 24.93 -12.77
C ASP A 322 -11.36 24.57 -13.56
N PRO A 323 -12.36 23.91 -12.93
CA PRO A 323 -13.62 23.62 -13.59
C PRO A 323 -14.35 24.87 -14.09
N ILE A 324 -14.11 26.03 -13.47
CA ILE A 324 -14.72 27.31 -13.84
C ILE A 324 -13.87 28.06 -14.88
N ASN A 325 -12.56 27.94 -14.82
CA ASN A 325 -11.63 28.59 -15.75
C ASN A 325 -10.51 27.61 -16.20
N PRO A 326 -10.79 26.74 -17.18
CA PRO A 326 -9.83 25.72 -17.64
C PRO A 326 -8.49 26.26 -18.14
N ALA A 327 -8.44 27.57 -18.50
CA ALA A 327 -7.18 28.20 -18.93
C ALA A 327 -6.17 28.44 -17.79
N LYS A 328 -6.61 28.32 -16.53
CA LYS A 328 -5.75 28.48 -15.36
C LYS A 328 -5.65 27.16 -14.59
N PRO A 329 -4.50 26.48 -14.59
CA PRO A 329 -4.32 25.31 -13.74
C PRO A 329 -4.34 25.75 -12.27
N ILE A 330 -5.22 25.09 -11.46
CA ILE A 330 -5.30 25.34 -10.02
C ILE A 330 -4.10 24.72 -9.32
N TYR A 331 -3.75 23.49 -9.70
CA TYR A 331 -2.70 22.72 -9.05
C TYR A 331 -1.77 22.08 -10.06
N ARG A 332 -0.49 22.07 -9.72
CA ARG A 332 0.54 21.24 -10.37
C ARG A 332 1.29 20.50 -9.28
N PHE A 333 1.35 19.18 -9.38
CA PHE A 333 2.04 18.34 -8.41
C PHE A 333 2.57 17.06 -9.05
N PHE A 334 3.65 16.52 -8.50
CA PHE A 334 4.15 15.23 -8.92
C PHE A 334 3.35 14.11 -8.25
N PHE A 335 2.71 13.26 -9.06
CA PHE A 335 2.00 12.09 -8.58
C PHE A 335 2.77 10.81 -8.93
N PRO A 336 2.99 9.91 -7.94
CA PRO A 336 3.67 8.65 -8.16
C PRO A 336 2.75 7.62 -8.80
N PHE A 337 3.30 6.83 -9.72
CA PHE A 337 2.63 5.68 -10.31
C PHE A 337 3.63 4.54 -10.50
N GLU A 338 3.12 3.32 -10.46
CA GLU A 338 3.91 2.11 -10.64
C GLU A 338 3.84 1.64 -12.09
N VAL A 339 4.97 1.20 -12.63
CA VAL A 339 5.04 0.47 -13.90
C VAL A 339 5.58 -0.93 -13.64
N GLN A 340 4.86 -1.93 -14.12
CA GLN A 340 5.23 -3.33 -14.07
C GLN A 340 5.41 -3.84 -15.51
N ILE A 341 6.59 -4.38 -15.81
CA ILE A 341 6.90 -4.98 -17.10
C ILE A 341 7.32 -6.42 -16.84
N LEU A 342 6.71 -7.37 -17.51
CA LEU A 342 6.96 -8.78 -17.37
C LEU A 342 6.68 -9.51 -18.68
N ASP A 343 7.30 -10.66 -18.87
CA ASP A 343 7.05 -11.53 -20.00
C ASP A 343 5.80 -12.40 -19.81
N GLU A 344 5.34 -13.04 -20.87
CA GLU A 344 4.16 -13.91 -20.89
C GLU A 344 4.26 -15.08 -19.90
N GLU A 345 5.45 -15.67 -19.76
CA GLU A 345 5.70 -16.78 -18.85
C GLU A 345 5.49 -16.32 -17.39
N SER A 346 6.18 -15.26 -16.97
CA SER A 346 6.02 -14.66 -15.63
C SER A 346 4.60 -14.21 -15.36
N PHE A 347 3.92 -13.70 -16.38
CA PHE A 347 2.51 -13.28 -16.27
C PHE A 347 1.59 -14.49 -16.05
N THR A 348 1.81 -15.58 -16.78
CA THR A 348 1.04 -16.82 -16.66
C THR A 348 1.26 -17.46 -15.30
N GLU A 349 2.52 -17.55 -14.84
CA GLU A 349 2.86 -18.01 -13.49
C GLU A 349 2.16 -17.18 -12.41
N SER A 350 2.13 -15.86 -12.56
CA SER A 350 1.46 -14.97 -11.61
C SER A 350 -0.07 -15.15 -11.57
N ARG A 351 -0.67 -15.63 -12.65
CA ARG A 351 -2.12 -15.87 -12.78
C ARG A 351 -2.54 -17.30 -12.43
N SER A 352 -1.76 -18.28 -12.79
CA SER A 352 -1.98 -19.68 -12.34
C SER A 352 -1.86 -19.79 -10.83
N GLY A 353 -1.09 -18.89 -10.20
CA GLY A 353 -1.10 -18.58 -8.78
C GLY A 353 -2.24 -17.68 -8.34
N ARG A 354 -3.51 -17.86 -8.78
CA ARG A 354 -4.67 -17.19 -8.16
C ARG A 354 -4.68 -17.40 -6.65
N ALA A 355 -4.22 -18.54 -6.18
CA ALA A 355 -3.88 -18.80 -4.80
C ALA A 355 -2.93 -17.73 -4.21
N ASN A 356 -1.96 -17.26 -4.96
CA ASN A 356 -1.00 -16.25 -4.48
C ASN A 356 -1.61 -14.86 -4.27
N HIS A 357 -2.60 -14.44 -5.05
CA HIS A 357 -3.26 -13.15 -4.82
C HIS A 357 -4.26 -13.22 -3.67
N GLU A 358 -4.98 -14.31 -3.56
CA GLU A 358 -5.86 -14.58 -2.42
C GLU A 358 -5.04 -14.77 -1.14
N GLU A 359 -3.94 -15.51 -1.22
CA GLU A 359 -3.00 -15.69 -0.12
C GLU A 359 -2.34 -14.37 0.29
N TYR A 360 -1.95 -13.55 -0.66
CA TYR A 360 -1.44 -12.20 -0.36
C TYR A 360 -2.47 -11.34 0.37
N LYS A 361 -3.73 -11.32 -0.09
CA LYS A 361 -4.82 -10.61 0.59
C LYS A 361 -5.08 -11.19 1.98
N LYS A 362 -5.10 -12.51 2.10
CA LYS A 362 -5.22 -13.21 3.37
C LYS A 362 -4.12 -12.79 4.35
N ASN A 363 -2.87 -12.79 3.92
CA ASN A 363 -1.73 -12.37 4.74
C ASN A 363 -1.81 -10.90 5.14
N GLN A 364 -2.29 -10.01 4.26
CA GLN A 364 -2.54 -8.61 4.62
C GLN A 364 -3.62 -8.49 5.69
N THR A 365 -4.71 -9.24 5.58
CA THR A 365 -5.79 -9.26 6.56
C THR A 365 -5.29 -9.79 7.90
N ILE A 366 -4.52 -10.88 7.91
CA ILE A 366 -3.89 -11.42 9.13
C ILE A 366 -3.01 -10.37 9.81
N ALA A 367 -2.17 -9.68 9.04
CA ALA A 367 -1.30 -8.66 9.58
C ALA A 367 -2.06 -7.44 10.14
N ALA A 368 -3.06 -6.95 9.40
CA ALA A 368 -3.93 -5.87 9.86
C ALA A 368 -4.70 -6.28 11.13
N ARG A 369 -5.32 -7.47 11.13
CA ARG A 369 -6.02 -8.03 12.28
C ARG A 369 -5.11 -8.11 13.51
N LYS A 370 -3.94 -8.72 13.35
CA LYS A 370 -2.98 -8.85 14.44
C LYS A 370 -2.58 -7.48 14.99
N ARG A 371 -2.37 -6.48 14.14
CA ARG A 371 -1.93 -5.16 14.56
C ARG A 371 -3.04 -4.36 15.22
N VAL A 372 -4.24 -4.34 14.63
CA VAL A 372 -5.40 -3.61 15.16
C VAL A 372 -5.91 -4.25 16.46
N LEU A 373 -6.07 -5.58 16.47
CA LEU A 373 -6.71 -6.31 17.57
C LEU A 373 -5.73 -6.92 18.58
N THR A 374 -4.44 -6.52 18.54
CA THR A 374 -3.42 -7.08 19.46
C THR A 374 -3.85 -7.05 20.92
N ASN A 375 -4.42 -5.93 21.38
CA ASN A 375 -4.83 -5.78 22.78
C ASN A 375 -6.06 -6.65 23.10
N VAL A 376 -7.03 -6.69 22.19
CA VAL A 376 -8.24 -7.55 22.32
C VAL A 376 -7.84 -9.02 22.38
N ILE A 377 -7.02 -9.48 21.43
CA ILE A 377 -6.56 -10.86 21.36
C ILE A 377 -5.76 -11.24 22.62
N ARG A 378 -4.92 -10.33 23.12
CA ARG A 378 -4.13 -10.52 24.33
C ARG A 378 -5.05 -10.64 25.55
N TYR A 379 -6.01 -9.74 25.69
CA TYR A 379 -6.98 -9.74 26.78
C TYR A 379 -7.78 -11.04 26.80
N MET A 380 -8.37 -11.43 25.69
CA MET A 380 -9.16 -12.66 25.56
C MET A 380 -8.37 -13.93 25.85
N ARG A 381 -7.07 -13.95 25.57
CA ARG A 381 -6.19 -15.07 25.94
C ARG A 381 -5.93 -15.14 27.45
N GLN A 382 -5.89 -14.01 28.13
CA GLN A 382 -5.67 -13.94 29.58
C GLN A 382 -6.94 -14.19 30.38
N HIS A 383 -8.15 -13.96 29.79
CA HIS A 383 -9.45 -14.09 30.43
C HIS A 383 -10.39 -15.03 29.63
N PRO A 384 -10.06 -16.30 29.51
CA PRO A 384 -10.83 -17.25 28.69
C PRO A 384 -12.28 -17.44 29.12
N TRP A 385 -12.59 -17.19 30.39
CA TRP A 385 -13.96 -17.33 30.97
C TRP A 385 -14.92 -16.20 30.50
N GLU A 386 -14.44 -15.05 30.10
CA GLU A 386 -15.31 -13.98 29.61
C GLU A 386 -15.84 -14.24 28.19
N ARG A 387 -15.29 -15.24 27.52
CA ARG A 387 -15.73 -15.68 26.19
C ARG A 387 -17.10 -16.34 26.22
N GLU A 388 -17.41 -17.11 27.30
CA GLU A 388 -18.68 -17.83 27.44
C GLU A 388 -19.85 -16.87 27.63
N VAL A 389 -19.61 -15.74 28.33
CA VAL A 389 -20.65 -14.74 28.63
C VAL A 389 -20.97 -13.87 27.38
N ALA A 390 -20.03 -13.66 26.47
CA ALA A 390 -20.24 -12.88 25.25
C ALA A 390 -21.02 -13.63 24.15
N ASN A 391 -21.03 -14.96 24.19
CA ASN A 391 -21.77 -15.83 23.25
C ASN A 391 -23.20 -16.15 23.70
N GLU A 392 -23.57 -15.86 24.93
CA GLU A 392 -24.92 -16.12 25.50
C GLU A 392 -25.83 -14.87 25.49
N LYS A 393 -25.35 -13.73 25.07
CA LYS A 393 -26.13 -12.48 24.91
C LYS A 393 -26.23 -12.08 23.44
#